data_10b294436dd087f48be74bc7a33701ac
#
_entry.id   10b294436dd087f48be74bc7a33701ac
#
_cell.length_a   1.000
_cell.length_b   1.000
_cell.length_c   1.000
_cell.angle_alpha   90.00
_cell.angle_beta   90.00
_cell.angle_gamma   90.00
#
_symmetry.space_group_name_H-M   'P 1'
#
loop_
_entity.id
_entity.type
_entity.pdbx_description
1 polymer ?
#
loop_
_entity_poly.entity_id
_entity_poly.type
_entity_poly.pdbx_seq_one_letter_code
_entity_poly.pdbx_strand_id
1 'polypeptide(L)'
;GDMMQIYAEVAGLRPRHMLVLPVLTPRIAALWVGLVTPIPSGLARPLVESLHCDAVMDNHDIDSIIPPPPGGLTPYRKSVSLALARIPSGDVESAWHTGTAAQLPSDPEWAGEVVFVDTRSRHSNASPTDLWKAVEDSVPGSWQVEEHEPGNVLRLRAQNGGPGERWLEMRVIPEGSGSRYEQRTLFYPRGLLGRVFWYAGRPVQTLASRARARRVTSAAR
;
A
#
# COMPACT_ATOMS: atom_id res chain seq x y z
N GLY A 1 -9.79 16.75 19.29
CA GLY A 1 -10.26 15.65 20.12
C GLY A 1 -11.62 15.16 19.71
N ASP A 2 -12.60 16.02 19.78
CA ASP A 2 -14.02 15.71 19.60
C ASP A 2 -14.34 15.10 18.23
N MET A 3 -13.75 15.61 17.17
CA MET A 3 -13.93 15.06 15.82
C MET A 3 -13.51 13.60 15.71
N MET A 4 -12.40 13.20 16.36
CA MET A 4 -11.94 11.81 16.35
C MET A 4 -12.83 10.90 17.20
N GLN A 5 -13.39 11.40 18.29
CA GLN A 5 -14.36 10.66 19.10
C GLN A 5 -15.67 10.46 18.34
N ILE A 6 -16.20 11.52 17.73
CA ILE A 6 -17.40 11.44 16.87
C ILE A 6 -17.20 10.44 15.74
N TYR A 7 -16.03 10.48 15.07
CA TYR A 7 -15.72 9.51 14.03
C TYR A 7 -15.72 8.07 14.56
N ALA A 8 -15.06 7.83 15.70
CA ALA A 8 -15.01 6.50 16.29
C ALA A 8 -16.40 5.97 16.68
N GLU A 9 -17.26 6.83 17.24
CA GLU A 9 -18.63 6.48 17.56
C GLU A 9 -19.46 6.12 16.32
N VAL A 10 -19.43 6.97 15.29
CA VAL A 10 -20.17 6.76 14.05
C VAL A 10 -19.69 5.53 13.29
N ALA A 11 -18.39 5.26 13.33
CA ALA A 11 -17.77 4.08 12.70
C ALA A 11 -17.90 2.79 13.54
N GLY A 12 -18.55 2.82 14.70
CA GLY A 12 -18.68 1.66 15.59
C GLY A 12 -17.35 1.18 16.19
N LEU A 13 -16.34 2.04 16.24
CA LEU A 13 -15.03 1.73 16.80
C LEU A 13 -15.01 1.92 18.31
N ARG A 14 -14.09 1.22 18.98
CA ARG A 14 -13.89 1.43 20.42
C ARG A 14 -13.46 2.86 20.73
N PRO A 15 -13.90 3.44 21.88
CA PRO A 15 -13.44 4.76 22.29
C PRO A 15 -11.92 4.87 22.30
N ARG A 16 -11.39 5.98 21.78
CA ARG A 16 -9.94 6.23 21.73
C ARG A 16 -9.54 7.13 22.88
N HIS A 17 -8.66 6.64 23.74
CA HIS A 17 -8.01 7.49 24.72
C HIS A 17 -6.94 8.33 24.01
N MET A 18 -7.14 9.64 24.02
CA MET A 18 -6.19 10.59 23.43
C MET A 18 -5.31 11.17 24.53
N LEU A 19 -4.01 10.90 24.43
CA LEU A 19 -3.00 11.51 25.30
C LEU A 19 -2.37 12.67 24.54
N VAL A 20 -2.61 13.89 25.01
CA VAL A 20 -1.98 15.09 24.46
C VAL A 20 -0.57 15.19 25.02
N LEU A 21 0.44 15.05 24.16
CA LEU A 21 1.84 15.20 24.52
C LEU A 21 2.32 16.60 24.14
N PRO A 22 2.64 17.47 25.09
CA PRO A 22 2.97 18.88 24.81
C PRO A 22 4.33 19.08 24.11
N VAL A 23 5.12 18.02 24.00
CA VAL A 23 6.51 18.06 23.48
C VAL A 23 6.64 17.53 22.05
N LEU A 24 5.57 17.01 21.46
CA LEU A 24 5.62 16.47 20.09
C LEU A 24 5.65 17.61 19.08
N THR A 25 6.87 17.91 18.60
CA THR A 25 7.02 18.80 17.44
C THR A 25 6.40 18.18 16.19
N PRO A 26 5.93 18.97 15.21
CA PRO A 26 5.36 18.46 13.96
C PRO A 26 6.27 17.44 13.25
N ARG A 27 7.58 17.62 13.37
CA ARG A 27 8.57 16.69 12.79
C ARG A 27 8.52 15.30 13.42
N ILE A 28 8.44 15.23 14.76
CA ILE A 28 8.35 13.94 15.47
C ILE A 28 7.00 13.28 15.22
N ALA A 29 5.91 14.06 15.17
CA ALA A 29 4.59 13.58 14.83
C ALA A 29 4.54 13.00 13.39
N ALA A 30 5.14 13.69 12.41
CA ALA A 30 5.22 13.21 11.04
C ALA A 30 6.07 11.92 10.90
N LEU A 31 7.19 11.82 11.64
CA LEU A 31 7.99 10.59 11.72
C LEU A 31 7.19 9.43 12.31
N TRP A 32 6.42 9.69 13.38
CA TRP A 32 5.54 8.68 13.98
C TRP A 32 4.46 8.21 13.02
N VAL A 33 3.78 9.13 12.34
CA VAL A 33 2.79 8.80 11.30
C VAL A 33 3.44 7.95 10.21
N GLY A 34 4.60 8.33 9.69
CA GLY A 34 5.33 7.56 8.70
C GLY A 34 5.79 6.18 9.19
N LEU A 35 5.96 5.99 10.51
CA LEU A 35 6.32 4.71 11.11
C LEU A 35 5.12 3.77 11.29
N VAL A 36 3.96 4.32 11.65
CA VAL A 36 2.76 3.55 12.02
C VAL A 36 1.84 3.32 10.82
N THR A 37 1.85 4.24 9.85
CA THR A 37 1.01 4.16 8.66
C THR A 37 1.86 3.91 7.41
N PRO A 38 1.27 3.40 6.31
CA PRO A 38 1.97 3.26 5.04
C PRO A 38 2.13 4.59 4.28
N ILE A 39 1.78 5.71 4.90
CA ILE A 39 1.87 7.03 4.27
C ILE A 39 3.34 7.49 4.22
N PRO A 40 3.86 7.90 3.06
CA PRO A 40 5.19 8.48 2.95
C PRO A 40 5.36 9.72 3.84
N SER A 41 6.50 9.84 4.50
CA SER A 41 6.78 10.96 5.41
C SER A 41 6.76 12.33 4.70
N GLY A 42 7.07 12.36 3.40
CA GLY A 42 6.98 13.56 2.57
C GLY A 42 5.56 14.09 2.42
N LEU A 43 4.55 13.21 2.45
CA LEU A 43 3.14 13.60 2.43
C LEU A 43 2.59 13.88 3.84
N ALA A 44 3.00 13.09 4.82
CA ALA A 44 2.54 13.24 6.20
C ALA A 44 2.98 14.57 6.82
N ARG A 45 4.20 15.02 6.52
CA ARG A 45 4.78 16.22 7.12
C ARG A 45 4.00 17.51 6.84
N PRO A 46 3.69 17.89 5.58
CA PRO A 46 2.89 19.08 5.29
C PRO A 46 1.50 19.03 5.93
N LEU A 47 0.87 17.85 5.96
CA LEU A 47 -0.44 17.65 6.59
C LEU A 47 -0.38 17.88 8.11
N VAL A 48 0.65 17.37 8.77
CA VAL A 48 0.83 17.60 10.22
C VAL A 48 1.18 19.06 10.51
N GLU A 49 2.02 19.70 9.68
CA GLU A 49 2.36 21.11 9.79
C GLU A 49 1.12 22.01 9.61
N SER A 50 0.19 21.67 8.71
CA SER A 50 -1.04 22.43 8.49
C SER A 50 -2.00 22.41 9.68
N LEU A 51 -1.90 21.43 10.59
CA LEU A 51 -2.73 21.37 11.80
C LEU A 51 -2.41 22.48 12.82
N HIS A 52 -1.32 23.24 12.63
CA HIS A 52 -1.02 24.42 13.44
C HIS A 52 -1.74 25.67 12.99
N CYS A 53 -2.36 25.65 11.80
CA CYS A 53 -3.11 26.77 11.27
C CYS A 53 -4.59 26.57 11.57
N ASP A 54 -5.24 27.63 12.06
CA ASP A 54 -6.69 27.63 12.18
C ASP A 54 -7.30 27.59 10.78
N ALA A 55 -8.07 26.55 10.49
CA ALA A 55 -8.80 26.38 9.24
C ALA A 55 -10.27 26.76 9.44
N VAL A 56 -10.50 28.03 9.75
CA VAL A 56 -11.83 28.59 9.93
C VAL A 56 -12.23 29.33 8.65
N MET A 57 -13.45 29.09 8.17
CA MET A 57 -13.99 29.82 7.04
C MET A 57 -14.37 31.22 7.49
N ASP A 58 -13.68 32.21 6.94
CA ASP A 58 -13.89 33.64 7.25
C ASP A 58 -14.54 34.41 6.08
N ASN A 59 -14.72 33.72 4.94
CA ASN A 59 -15.27 34.28 3.71
C ASN A 59 -16.69 33.74 3.49
N HIS A 60 -17.65 34.66 3.28
CA HIS A 60 -19.05 34.40 3.01
C HIS A 60 -19.49 34.92 1.62
N ASP A 61 -18.57 35.23 0.72
CA ASP A 61 -18.87 35.78 -0.60
C ASP A 61 -19.80 34.87 -1.42
N ILE A 62 -19.66 33.56 -1.25
CA ILE A 62 -20.50 32.58 -1.93
C ILE A 62 -21.98 32.65 -1.49
N ASP A 63 -22.26 33.09 -0.28
CA ASP A 63 -23.61 33.13 0.27
C ASP A 63 -24.52 34.07 -0.51
N SER A 64 -23.93 35.05 -1.24
CA SER A 64 -24.66 35.94 -2.13
C SER A 64 -25.10 35.26 -3.43
N ILE A 65 -24.45 34.18 -3.83
CA ILE A 65 -24.71 33.43 -5.08
C ILE A 65 -25.54 32.18 -4.76
N ILE A 66 -25.11 31.44 -3.72
CA ILE A 66 -25.77 30.23 -3.24
C ILE A 66 -26.06 30.42 -1.76
N PRO A 67 -27.30 30.76 -1.40
CA PRO A 67 -27.66 30.95 0.00
C PRO A 67 -27.48 29.65 0.78
N PRO A 68 -27.03 29.70 2.05
CA PRO A 68 -26.89 28.55 2.87
C PRO A 68 -28.22 27.79 3.00
N PRO A 69 -28.16 26.44 3.06
CA PRO A 69 -29.38 25.62 3.15
C PRO A 69 -30.16 25.92 4.44
N PRO A 70 -31.49 25.75 4.43
CA PRO A 70 -32.29 25.87 5.64
C PRO A 70 -31.77 24.93 6.76
N GLY A 71 -31.43 25.49 7.89
CA GLY A 71 -30.84 24.76 9.02
C GLY A 71 -29.31 24.77 9.08
N GLY A 72 -28.64 25.49 8.16
CA GLY A 72 -27.20 25.68 8.15
C GLY A 72 -26.41 24.52 7.51
N LEU A 73 -25.09 24.56 7.67
CA LEU A 73 -24.19 23.54 7.10
C LEU A 73 -24.40 22.17 7.80
N THR A 74 -24.13 21.09 7.06
CA THR A 74 -24.26 19.73 7.57
C THR A 74 -23.34 19.50 8.77
N PRO A 75 -23.86 19.11 9.95
CA PRO A 75 -23.03 18.85 11.11
C PRO A 75 -22.04 17.71 10.84
N TYR A 76 -20.84 17.79 11.45
CA TYR A 76 -19.75 16.83 11.28
C TYR A 76 -20.19 15.38 11.46
N ARG A 77 -20.94 15.06 12.51
CA ARG A 77 -21.48 13.72 12.77
C ARG A 77 -22.30 13.18 11.58
N LYS A 78 -23.17 14.01 11.01
CA LYS A 78 -23.99 13.62 9.86
C LYS A 78 -23.13 13.43 8.61
N SER A 79 -22.17 14.32 8.39
CA SER A 79 -21.23 14.20 7.25
C SER A 79 -20.44 12.89 7.32
N VAL A 80 -19.91 12.53 8.49
CA VAL A 80 -19.20 11.27 8.71
C VAL A 80 -20.12 10.06 8.48
N SER A 81 -21.35 10.09 8.99
CA SER A 81 -22.29 8.98 8.78
C SER A 81 -22.65 8.77 7.32
N LEU A 82 -22.84 9.84 6.56
CA LEU A 82 -23.11 9.77 5.12
C LEU A 82 -21.89 9.23 4.34
N ALA A 83 -20.68 9.69 4.67
CA ALA A 83 -19.46 9.22 4.04
C ALA A 83 -19.24 7.73 4.29
N LEU A 84 -19.36 7.28 5.54
CA LEU A 84 -19.18 5.87 5.89
C LEU A 84 -20.27 4.95 5.32
N ALA A 85 -21.48 5.45 5.13
CA ALA A 85 -22.56 4.66 4.51
C ALA A 85 -22.31 4.40 3.01
N ARG A 86 -21.62 5.29 2.31
CA ARG A 86 -21.31 5.15 0.88
C ARG A 86 -20.16 4.18 0.59
N ILE A 87 -19.25 3.97 1.52
CA ILE A 87 -18.09 3.07 1.33
C ILE A 87 -18.54 1.61 1.05
N PRO A 88 -19.44 0.99 1.84
CA PRO A 88 -19.88 -0.38 1.59
C PRO A 88 -20.73 -0.54 0.35
N SER A 89 -21.47 0.50 -0.06
CA SER A 89 -22.31 0.47 -1.26
C SER A 89 -21.50 0.60 -2.56
N GLY A 90 -20.20 0.90 -2.49
CA GLY A 90 -19.40 1.16 -3.67
C GLY A 90 -19.75 2.48 -4.40
N ASP A 91 -20.59 3.30 -3.81
CA ASP A 91 -21.18 4.52 -4.39
C ASP A 91 -20.24 5.74 -4.17
N VAL A 92 -18.96 5.50 -4.27
CA VAL A 92 -17.91 6.51 -4.13
C VAL A 92 -17.33 6.78 -5.51
N GLU A 93 -17.66 7.94 -6.08
CA GLU A 93 -17.27 8.34 -7.44
C GLU A 93 -15.75 8.38 -7.65
N SER A 94 -14.95 8.52 -6.59
CA SER A 94 -13.49 8.60 -6.64
C SER A 94 -12.84 7.68 -5.62
N ALA A 95 -12.99 6.37 -5.81
CA ALA A 95 -12.32 5.37 -4.96
C ALA A 95 -10.89 5.11 -5.48
N TRP A 96 -9.92 5.76 -4.90
CA TRP A 96 -8.49 5.60 -5.24
C TRP A 96 -7.85 4.33 -4.64
N HIS A 97 -8.56 3.58 -3.82
CA HIS A 97 -8.05 2.45 -3.03
C HIS A 97 -8.10 1.10 -3.74
N THR A 98 -8.63 1.03 -4.96
CA THR A 98 -8.73 -0.21 -5.73
C THR A 98 -7.49 -0.51 -6.59
N GLY A 99 -6.56 0.44 -6.69
CA GLY A 99 -5.32 0.28 -7.43
C GLY A 99 -4.21 -0.35 -6.58
N THR A 100 -3.33 -1.11 -7.20
CA THR A 100 -2.07 -1.53 -6.59
C THR A 100 -1.25 -0.28 -6.33
N ALA A 101 -0.86 -0.07 -5.09
CA ALA A 101 -0.02 1.07 -4.67
C ALA A 101 1.44 0.96 -5.18
N ALA A 102 1.65 0.39 -6.35
CA ALA A 102 2.95 0.31 -6.97
C ALA A 102 3.33 1.68 -7.50
N GLN A 103 4.40 2.24 -6.96
CA GLN A 103 5.00 3.47 -7.45
C GLN A 103 5.44 3.27 -8.91
N LEU A 104 4.93 4.10 -9.80
CA LEU A 104 5.38 4.15 -11.18
C LEU A 104 6.74 4.87 -11.26
N PRO A 105 7.58 4.57 -12.25
CA PRO A 105 8.86 5.28 -12.43
C PRO A 105 8.73 6.79 -12.61
N SER A 106 7.57 7.27 -13.04
CA SER A 106 7.23 8.68 -13.23
C SER A 106 6.67 9.36 -11.98
N ASP A 107 6.37 8.59 -10.93
CA ASP A 107 5.80 9.15 -9.72
C ASP A 107 6.87 9.86 -8.89
N PRO A 108 6.53 10.97 -8.22
CA PRO A 108 7.42 11.58 -7.27
C PRO A 108 7.65 10.65 -6.06
N GLU A 109 8.80 10.81 -5.38
CA GLU A 109 9.20 9.95 -4.24
C GLU A 109 8.18 9.88 -3.09
N TRP A 110 7.27 10.83 -3.01
CA TRP A 110 6.20 10.91 -2.01
C TRP A 110 4.86 10.35 -2.49
N ALA A 111 4.76 9.93 -3.75
CA ALA A 111 3.53 9.36 -4.29
C ALA A 111 3.39 7.88 -3.93
N GLY A 112 2.16 7.43 -3.80
CA GLY A 112 1.83 6.05 -3.48
C GLY A 112 2.02 5.70 -2.00
N GLU A 113 1.84 4.43 -1.71
CA GLU A 113 2.01 3.86 -0.38
C GLU A 113 3.39 3.23 -0.23
N VAL A 114 3.85 3.06 1.02
CA VAL A 114 5.15 2.43 1.28
C VAL A 114 5.04 0.93 1.05
N VAL A 115 5.55 0.48 -0.08
CA VAL A 115 5.70 -0.95 -0.42
C VAL A 115 7.17 -1.33 -0.33
N PHE A 116 7.47 -2.39 0.42
CA PHE A 116 8.82 -2.95 0.46
C PHE A 116 9.01 -3.91 -0.72
N VAL A 117 10.13 -3.76 -1.42
CA VAL A 117 10.43 -4.55 -2.62
C VAL A 117 11.77 -5.28 -2.43
N ASP A 118 11.81 -6.56 -2.77
CA ASP A 118 13.04 -7.35 -2.91
C ASP A 118 13.09 -7.92 -4.33
N THR A 119 14.01 -7.40 -5.15
CA THR A 119 14.18 -7.83 -6.53
C THR A 119 15.39 -8.75 -6.65
N ARG A 120 15.23 -9.87 -7.35
CA ARG A 120 16.29 -10.83 -7.65
C ARG A 120 16.24 -11.20 -9.13
N SER A 121 17.39 -11.22 -9.76
CA SER A 121 17.54 -11.67 -11.12
C SER A 121 18.58 -12.78 -11.22
N ARG A 122 18.42 -13.67 -12.19
CA ARG A 122 19.36 -14.74 -12.49
C ARG A 122 19.34 -15.06 -13.97
N HIS A 123 20.51 -15.14 -14.56
CA HIS A 123 20.68 -15.58 -15.94
C HIS A 123 20.52 -17.11 -16.06
N SER A 124 19.93 -17.57 -17.16
CA SER A 124 19.77 -18.97 -17.55
C SER A 124 20.10 -19.14 -19.02
N ASN A 125 20.76 -20.25 -19.36
CA ASN A 125 21.02 -20.63 -20.76
C ASN A 125 19.80 -21.27 -21.44
N ALA A 126 18.72 -21.52 -20.69
CA ALA A 126 17.49 -22.07 -21.22
C ALA A 126 16.78 -21.07 -22.14
N SER A 127 15.99 -21.60 -23.07
CA SER A 127 15.12 -20.75 -23.88
C SER A 127 14.09 -20.02 -23.03
N PRO A 128 13.60 -18.85 -23.47
CA PRO A 128 12.52 -18.14 -22.76
C PRO A 128 11.29 -19.02 -22.49
N THR A 129 10.95 -19.88 -23.44
CA THR A 129 9.80 -20.80 -23.35
C THR A 129 10.00 -21.87 -22.26
N ASP A 130 11.19 -22.49 -22.20
CA ASP A 130 11.48 -23.51 -21.19
C ASP A 130 11.57 -22.90 -19.80
N LEU A 131 12.17 -21.71 -19.70
CA LEU A 131 12.24 -20.98 -18.43
C LEU A 131 10.86 -20.53 -17.96
N TRP A 132 9.98 -20.11 -18.88
CA TRP A 132 8.61 -19.76 -18.55
C TRP A 132 7.81 -20.94 -18.00
N LYS A 133 7.93 -22.10 -18.63
CA LYS A 133 7.31 -23.33 -18.13
C LYS A 133 7.77 -23.68 -16.72
N ALA A 134 9.06 -23.56 -16.44
CA ALA A 134 9.59 -23.75 -15.08
C ALA A 134 9.06 -22.72 -14.07
N VAL A 135 8.74 -21.48 -14.52
CA VAL A 135 8.07 -20.47 -13.68
C VAL A 135 6.64 -20.91 -13.34
N GLU A 136 5.86 -21.35 -14.33
CA GLU A 136 4.48 -21.82 -14.12
C GLU A 136 4.43 -23.04 -13.18
N ASP A 137 5.34 -24.00 -13.36
CA ASP A 137 5.44 -25.21 -12.52
C ASP A 137 5.91 -24.88 -11.07
N SER A 138 6.47 -23.70 -10.83
CA SER A 138 7.01 -23.30 -9.53
C SER A 138 5.99 -22.64 -8.60
N VAL A 139 4.73 -22.47 -9.02
CA VAL A 139 3.69 -21.77 -8.25
C VAL A 139 3.40 -22.50 -6.93
N PRO A 140 3.59 -21.88 -5.75
CA PRO A 140 3.25 -22.51 -4.50
C PRO A 140 1.75 -22.55 -4.28
N GLY A 141 1.21 -23.65 -3.77
CA GLY A 141 -0.23 -23.84 -3.56
C GLY A 141 -0.90 -22.87 -2.57
N SER A 142 -0.10 -22.15 -1.76
CA SER A 142 -0.58 -21.10 -0.82
C SER A 142 -0.68 -19.72 -1.45
N TRP A 143 -0.50 -19.61 -2.77
CA TRP A 143 -0.56 -18.38 -3.51
C TRP A 143 -1.68 -18.42 -4.54
N GLN A 144 -2.35 -17.32 -4.72
CA GLN A 144 -3.39 -17.13 -5.73
C GLN A 144 -2.80 -16.38 -6.92
N VAL A 145 -3.09 -16.86 -8.13
CA VAL A 145 -2.72 -16.14 -9.36
C VAL A 145 -3.62 -14.91 -9.48
N GLU A 146 -3.00 -13.74 -9.56
CA GLU A 146 -3.67 -12.44 -9.71
C GLU A 146 -3.53 -11.94 -11.16
N GLU A 147 -2.37 -12.18 -11.77
CA GLU A 147 -2.09 -11.81 -13.16
C GLU A 147 -1.27 -12.91 -13.83
N HIS A 148 -1.65 -13.29 -15.03
CA HIS A 148 -0.96 -14.30 -15.83
C HIS A 148 -0.92 -13.87 -17.29
N GLU A 149 0.22 -13.38 -17.72
CA GLU A 149 0.53 -13.11 -19.12
C GLU A 149 1.58 -14.13 -19.60
N PRO A 150 1.19 -15.14 -20.37
CA PRO A 150 2.08 -16.20 -20.81
C PRO A 150 3.36 -15.67 -21.50
N GLY A 151 4.53 -16.13 -21.05
CA GLY A 151 5.82 -15.70 -21.56
C GLY A 151 6.35 -14.37 -21.01
N ASN A 152 5.56 -13.60 -20.31
CA ASN A 152 5.92 -12.25 -19.86
C ASN A 152 5.92 -12.12 -18.32
N VAL A 153 4.74 -12.18 -17.69
CA VAL A 153 4.61 -11.93 -16.25
C VAL A 153 3.63 -12.90 -15.58
N LEU A 154 4.02 -13.40 -14.42
CA LEU A 154 3.17 -14.12 -13.51
C LEU A 154 3.21 -13.43 -12.16
N ARG A 155 2.07 -12.87 -11.72
CA ARG A 155 1.91 -12.22 -10.40
C ARG A 155 1.01 -13.05 -9.51
N LEU A 156 1.52 -13.35 -8.36
CA LEU A 156 0.87 -14.16 -7.34
C LEU A 156 0.62 -13.31 -6.09
N ARG A 157 -0.53 -13.50 -5.46
CA ARG A 157 -0.86 -12.92 -4.16
C ARG A 157 -0.87 -14.01 -3.09
N ALA A 158 -0.22 -13.77 -1.97
CA ALA A 158 -0.23 -14.70 -0.85
C ALA A 158 -1.61 -14.71 -0.17
N GLN A 159 -2.19 -15.89 0.02
CA GLN A 159 -3.49 -16.04 0.71
C GLN A 159 -3.38 -15.69 2.20
N ASN A 160 -2.23 -15.95 2.82
CA ASN A 160 -1.94 -15.65 4.22
C ASN A 160 -0.80 -14.62 4.29
N GLY A 161 -1.16 -13.34 4.27
CA GLY A 161 -0.19 -12.25 4.24
C GLY A 161 0.46 -11.91 5.59
N GLY A 162 -0.06 -12.44 6.70
CA GLY A 162 0.39 -12.04 8.04
C GLY A 162 0.05 -10.56 8.33
N PRO A 163 0.98 -9.76 8.91
CA PRO A 163 0.74 -8.36 9.23
C PRO A 163 0.92 -7.44 8.01
N GLY A 164 0.47 -7.86 6.84
CA GLY A 164 0.55 -7.11 5.59
C GLY A 164 0.10 -7.93 4.40
N GLU A 165 0.19 -7.38 3.23
CA GLU A 165 -0.11 -8.06 1.96
C GLU A 165 1.18 -8.35 1.23
N ARG A 166 1.23 -9.49 0.52
CA ARG A 166 2.45 -9.93 -0.16
C ARG A 166 2.14 -10.40 -1.55
N TRP A 167 2.94 -9.95 -2.49
CA TRP A 167 2.93 -10.40 -3.88
C TRP A 167 4.28 -10.93 -4.28
N LEU A 168 4.25 -11.86 -5.22
CA LEU A 168 5.42 -12.38 -5.91
C LEU A 168 5.17 -12.20 -7.41
N GLU A 169 5.97 -11.39 -8.03
CA GLU A 169 5.99 -11.19 -9.47
C GLU A 169 7.20 -11.91 -10.05
N MET A 170 6.99 -12.69 -11.10
CA MET A 170 8.02 -13.44 -11.79
C MET A 170 7.96 -13.08 -13.28
N ARG A 171 9.11 -12.77 -13.86
CA ARG A 171 9.24 -12.40 -15.27
C ARG A 171 10.36 -13.21 -15.94
N VAL A 172 10.17 -13.46 -17.23
CA VAL A 172 11.19 -14.03 -18.10
C VAL A 172 11.51 -13.01 -19.18
N ILE A 173 12.77 -12.62 -19.25
CA ILE A 173 13.26 -11.62 -20.19
C ILE A 173 14.24 -12.32 -21.14
N PRO A 174 13.97 -12.35 -22.46
CA PRO A 174 14.93 -12.87 -23.45
C PRO A 174 16.24 -12.07 -23.37
N GLU A 175 17.40 -12.77 -23.35
CA GLU A 175 18.71 -12.12 -23.23
C GLU A 175 19.76 -12.90 -24.02
N GLY A 176 20.16 -12.38 -25.17
CA GLY A 176 21.12 -13.02 -26.06
C GLY A 176 20.68 -14.41 -26.51
N SER A 177 21.52 -15.44 -26.28
CA SER A 177 21.22 -16.85 -26.58
C SER A 177 20.45 -17.59 -25.50
N GLY A 178 20.12 -16.90 -24.38
CA GLY A 178 19.40 -17.48 -23.24
C GLY A 178 18.28 -16.56 -22.76
N SER A 179 18.04 -16.60 -21.45
CA SER A 179 17.01 -15.80 -20.82
C SER A 179 17.39 -15.38 -19.40
N ARG A 180 16.80 -14.31 -18.92
CA ARG A 180 16.96 -13.84 -17.55
C ARG A 180 15.66 -14.01 -16.79
N TYR A 181 15.73 -14.75 -15.71
CA TYR A 181 14.67 -14.82 -14.70
C TYR A 181 14.76 -13.63 -13.78
N GLU A 182 13.66 -12.93 -13.60
CA GLU A 182 13.52 -11.86 -12.62
C GLU A 182 12.34 -12.16 -11.71
N GLN A 183 12.56 -12.02 -10.39
CA GLN A 183 11.47 -12.08 -9.42
C GLN A 183 11.48 -10.84 -8.54
N ARG A 184 10.30 -10.33 -8.25
CA ARG A 184 10.06 -9.22 -7.33
C ARG A 184 9.10 -9.70 -6.24
N THR A 185 9.53 -9.60 -5.01
CA THR A 185 8.65 -9.80 -3.85
C THR A 185 8.25 -8.42 -3.36
N LEU A 186 6.95 -8.14 -3.40
CA LEU A 186 6.37 -6.90 -2.89
C LEU A 186 5.67 -7.20 -1.57
N PHE A 187 5.83 -6.33 -0.61
CA PHE A 187 5.18 -6.42 0.68
C PHE A 187 4.64 -5.08 1.11
N TYR A 188 3.32 -5.03 1.31
CA TYR A 188 2.61 -3.89 1.82
C TYR A 188 2.38 -4.06 3.33
N PRO A 189 3.12 -3.34 4.20
CA PRO A 189 3.06 -3.53 5.63
C PRO A 189 1.78 -2.93 6.22
N ARG A 190 1.09 -3.67 7.08
CA ARG A 190 0.00 -3.12 7.89
C ARG A 190 0.55 -2.65 9.24
N GLY A 191 0.75 -1.34 9.36
CA GLY A 191 1.25 -0.69 10.57
C GLY A 191 2.66 -1.12 10.98
N LEU A 192 3.01 -0.83 12.23
CA LEU A 192 4.34 -1.10 12.79
C LEU A 192 4.70 -2.60 12.79
N LEU A 193 3.73 -3.47 13.10
CA LEU A 193 3.96 -4.91 13.11
C LEU A 193 4.36 -5.44 11.73
N GLY A 194 3.78 -4.90 10.66
CA GLY A 194 4.16 -5.26 9.30
C GLY A 194 5.59 -4.85 8.99
N ARG A 195 6.03 -3.68 9.42
CA ARG A 195 7.42 -3.22 9.24
C ARG A 195 8.41 -4.09 10.01
N VAL A 196 8.13 -4.36 11.28
CA VAL A 196 8.96 -5.26 12.10
C VAL A 196 9.05 -6.65 11.46
N PHE A 197 7.92 -7.18 10.99
CA PHE A 197 7.88 -8.48 10.30
C PHE A 197 8.75 -8.50 9.04
N TRP A 198 8.71 -7.44 8.23
CA TRP A 198 9.57 -7.34 7.04
C TRP A 198 11.05 -7.31 7.39
N TYR A 199 11.46 -6.41 8.30
CA TYR A 199 12.87 -6.26 8.65
C TYR A 199 13.44 -7.47 9.40
N ALA A 200 12.71 -8.04 10.34
CA ALA A 200 13.11 -9.25 11.05
C ALA A 200 13.15 -10.49 10.14
N GLY A 201 12.24 -10.55 9.16
CA GLY A 201 12.16 -11.64 8.20
C GLY A 201 13.16 -11.56 7.04
N ARG A 202 13.86 -10.42 6.85
CA ARG A 202 14.77 -10.20 5.70
C ARG A 202 15.79 -11.33 5.47
N PRO A 203 16.49 -11.86 6.48
CA PRO A 203 17.46 -12.94 6.24
C PRO A 203 16.80 -14.19 5.64
N VAL A 204 15.69 -14.61 6.21
CA VAL A 204 14.94 -15.78 5.75
C VAL A 204 14.34 -15.56 4.35
N GLN A 205 13.76 -14.39 4.12
CA GLN A 205 13.21 -14.02 2.83
C GLN A 205 14.29 -13.99 1.73
N THR A 206 15.46 -13.45 2.04
CA THR A 206 16.60 -13.41 1.11
C THR A 206 17.06 -14.82 0.73
N LEU A 207 17.15 -15.72 1.69
CA LEU A 207 17.52 -17.13 1.44
C LEU A 207 16.44 -17.84 0.61
N ALA A 208 15.17 -17.66 0.96
CA ALA A 208 14.05 -18.24 0.24
C ALA A 208 13.95 -17.73 -1.20
N SER A 209 14.13 -16.42 -1.42
CA SER A 209 14.14 -15.80 -2.73
C SER A 209 15.27 -16.32 -3.61
N ARG A 210 16.47 -16.45 -3.05
CA ARG A 210 17.64 -17.03 -3.75
C ARG A 210 17.44 -18.52 -4.08
N ALA A 211 16.90 -19.28 -3.15
CA ALA A 211 16.61 -20.70 -3.34
C ALA A 211 15.57 -20.91 -4.45
N ARG A 212 14.51 -20.09 -4.48
CA ARG A 212 13.50 -20.12 -5.53
C ARG A 212 14.12 -19.79 -6.89
N ALA A 213 14.86 -18.69 -7.02
CA ALA A 213 15.50 -18.31 -8.27
C ALA A 213 16.44 -19.41 -8.79
N ARG A 214 17.19 -20.08 -7.90
CA ARG A 214 18.03 -21.23 -8.26
C ARG A 214 17.19 -22.41 -8.76
N ARG A 215 16.11 -22.76 -8.06
CA ARG A 215 15.22 -23.87 -8.42
C ARG A 215 14.60 -23.66 -9.80
N VAL A 216 14.02 -22.50 -10.06
CA VAL A 216 13.40 -22.16 -11.34
C VAL A 216 14.42 -22.24 -12.48
N THR A 217 15.59 -21.60 -12.33
CA THR A 217 16.61 -21.61 -13.39
C THR A 217 17.32 -22.96 -13.55
N SER A 218 17.27 -23.87 -12.59
CA SER A 218 17.81 -25.22 -12.74
C SER A 218 16.79 -26.23 -13.28
N ALA A 219 15.50 -26.00 -13.09
CA ALA A 219 14.43 -26.84 -13.66
C ALA A 219 14.23 -26.62 -15.15
N ALA A 220 14.66 -25.47 -15.69
CA ALA A 220 14.60 -25.12 -17.09
C ALA A 220 15.79 -25.63 -17.93
N ARG A 221 16.66 -26.49 -17.39
CA ARG A 221 17.83 -27.04 -18.09
C ARG A 221 17.48 -28.29 -18.88
#